data_c4e2a03d4de8ff7808e4e313291f53a1
#
_entry.id   c4e2a03d4de8ff7808e4e313291f53a1
#
_cell.length_a   1.000
_cell.length_b   1.000
_cell.length_c   1.000
_cell.angle_alpha   90.00
_cell.angle_beta   90.00
_cell.angle_gamma   90.00
#
_symmetry.space_group_name_H-M   'P 1'
#
loop_
_entity.id
_entity.type
_entity.pdbx_description
1 polymer ?
#
loop_
_entity_poly.entity_id
_entity_poly.type
_entity_poly.pdbx_seq_one_letter_code
_entity_poly.pdbx_strand_id
1 'polypeptide(L)'
;MALWHPGAVDRVKHDARGEDRRAPHRASARRTPEPGDAPRTGQYRPARQPAQRVGEDRYRPGGRRTSAEPLSASWKPHAETPREKPEPPKAAGLAKFTKTYGWRVYALPILVVLTVLVVVNTANSPAEPIAEQGAPTGVESAGGDAAGGAIDGNGEQTIPENPATPVDLKVPTAELPDGGPFTQAGAGKWHVVPGSGPKIGTGKLYTYTIEVEDGIDPASYAGDDAFASAVQGTLSDPKKGWTWDGKIAFQRVDANFPNPTFKVSLTTPETTHRPDACGFQIKFEASCYRKSLGRVLINLARWVRGAKAYGADMTGYRQYAINHEVGHALGNQHVGCGGNDQPAPVMMQQSFGVNDDYVSMLNDIPGGDKGKVAKDGRICKTNSWPNPTP
;
A
#
# COMPACT_ATOMS: atom_id res chain seq x y z
N MET A 1 -8.21 -68.10 4.32
CA MET A 1 -9.54 -68.73 4.10
C MET A 1 -10.49 -67.67 3.63
N ALA A 2 -11.02 -67.91 2.45
CA ALA A 2 -12.10 -67.37 1.64
C ALA A 2 -11.95 -65.88 1.24
N LEU A 3 -11.46 -65.49 0.05
CA LEU A 3 -11.94 -65.63 -1.33
C LEU A 3 -13.44 -65.34 -1.52
N TRP A 4 -13.74 -64.19 -2.14
CA TRP A 4 -14.79 -64.08 -3.17
C TRP A 4 -14.57 -62.83 -4.06
N HIS A 5 -14.44 -63.13 -5.36
CA HIS A 5 -14.53 -62.27 -6.55
C HIS A 5 -15.78 -62.76 -7.34
N PRO A 6 -16.12 -62.21 -8.50
CA PRO A 6 -16.63 -60.90 -8.92
C PRO A 6 -17.99 -61.06 -9.64
N GLY A 7 -18.63 -59.98 -10.00
CA GLY A 7 -19.82 -60.00 -10.87
C GLY A 7 -19.77 -58.83 -11.87
N ALA A 8 -19.60 -59.23 -13.11
CA ALA A 8 -19.63 -58.37 -14.31
C ALA A 8 -21.04 -58.40 -14.94
N VAL A 9 -21.20 -57.56 -16.01
CA VAL A 9 -22.20 -57.51 -17.12
C VAL A 9 -23.48 -56.75 -16.76
N ASP A 10 -23.89 -55.69 -17.47
CA ASP A 10 -24.36 -55.75 -18.84
C ASP A 10 -24.36 -54.42 -19.61
N ARG A 11 -24.03 -54.55 -20.85
CA ARG A 11 -24.12 -53.60 -21.94
C ARG A 11 -25.53 -53.68 -22.52
N VAL A 12 -26.18 -52.56 -22.76
CA VAL A 12 -27.27 -52.49 -23.76
C VAL A 12 -27.01 -51.33 -24.70
N LYS A 13 -26.75 -51.70 -25.96
CA LYS A 13 -26.84 -50.90 -27.17
C LYS A 13 -28.30 -50.89 -27.64
N HIS A 14 -28.78 -49.77 -28.17
CA HIS A 14 -29.72 -49.68 -29.30
C HIS A 14 -29.59 -48.25 -29.86
N ASP A 15 -29.05 -48.09 -31.01
CA ASP A 15 -29.44 -48.06 -32.41
C ASP A 15 -30.66 -47.18 -32.70
N ALA A 16 -30.38 -46.10 -33.35
CA ALA A 16 -30.53 -45.58 -34.70
C ALA A 16 -31.96 -45.34 -35.27
N ARG A 17 -32.01 -44.32 -36.10
CA ARG A 17 -33.00 -43.84 -37.10
C ARG A 17 -34.03 -42.86 -36.56
N GLY A 18 -34.27 -41.73 -37.25
CA GLY A 18 -33.96 -41.24 -38.59
C GLY A 18 -34.93 -40.16 -38.97
N GLU A 19 -34.62 -39.47 -40.04
CA GLU A 19 -35.45 -38.59 -40.86
C GLU A 19 -35.66 -37.15 -40.42
N ASP A 20 -34.88 -36.23 -40.96
CA ASP A 20 -35.01 -35.56 -42.27
C ASP A 20 -36.32 -34.75 -42.41
N ARG A 21 -36.19 -33.41 -42.30
CA ARG A 21 -37.01 -32.49 -43.14
C ARG A 21 -36.30 -31.13 -43.30
N ARG A 22 -36.03 -30.91 -44.54
CA ARG A 22 -35.41 -29.84 -45.29
C ARG A 22 -35.97 -28.44 -44.99
N ALA A 23 -35.04 -27.52 -45.22
CA ALA A 23 -35.15 -26.08 -45.41
C ALA A 23 -36.19 -25.65 -46.50
N PRO A 24 -36.44 -24.35 -46.74
CA PRO A 24 -35.53 -23.62 -47.61
C PRO A 24 -35.28 -22.12 -47.29
N HIS A 25 -34.09 -21.75 -47.71
CA HIS A 25 -33.63 -20.48 -48.29
C HIS A 25 -34.55 -19.29 -48.41
N ARG A 26 -34.06 -18.13 -47.95
CA ARG A 26 -34.12 -16.92 -48.78
C ARG A 26 -32.88 -16.05 -48.55
N ALA A 27 -32.01 -16.10 -49.55
CA ALA A 27 -30.99 -15.11 -49.81
C ALA A 27 -31.67 -13.81 -50.24
N SER A 28 -31.20 -12.64 -49.79
CA SER A 28 -31.49 -11.41 -50.44
C SER A 28 -30.19 -10.61 -50.62
N ALA A 29 -29.98 -10.28 -51.86
CA ALA A 29 -28.80 -9.85 -52.53
C ALA A 29 -28.27 -8.49 -52.06
N ARG A 30 -26.95 -8.41 -52.15
CA ARG A 30 -26.17 -7.16 -52.31
C ARG A 30 -26.72 -6.36 -53.51
N ARG A 31 -26.86 -5.07 -53.32
CA ARG A 31 -26.78 -4.09 -54.39
C ARG A 31 -25.71 -3.05 -54.03
N THR A 32 -24.63 -3.07 -54.77
CA THR A 32 -23.76 -1.92 -55.02
C THR A 32 -24.43 -0.95 -55.97
N PRO A 33 -24.22 0.34 -55.84
CA PRO A 33 -24.32 1.26 -56.99
C PRO A 33 -22.92 1.83 -57.31
N GLU A 34 -22.64 1.84 -58.56
CA GLU A 34 -21.52 2.47 -59.27
C GLU A 34 -21.62 3.99 -59.31
N PRO A 35 -20.55 4.72 -59.75
CA PRO A 35 -20.32 6.14 -59.51
C PRO A 35 -20.83 6.98 -60.67
N GLY A 36 -21.34 8.16 -60.35
CA GLY A 36 -21.72 9.15 -61.37
C GLY A 36 -21.90 10.55 -60.81
N ASP A 37 -21.03 11.44 -61.28
CA ASP A 37 -21.16 12.87 -61.44
C ASP A 37 -21.17 13.82 -60.23
N ALA A 38 -20.07 14.48 -60.04
CA ALA A 38 -20.04 15.84 -59.54
C ALA A 38 -20.73 16.77 -60.53
N PRO A 39 -21.47 17.83 -60.13
CA PRO A 39 -20.79 19.07 -59.90
C PRO A 39 -21.47 20.10 -58.95
N ARG A 40 -20.71 21.14 -58.72
CA ARG A 40 -21.07 22.53 -58.37
C ARG A 40 -20.92 22.94 -56.89
N THR A 41 -19.84 23.65 -56.75
CA THR A 41 -19.57 24.74 -55.83
C THR A 41 -20.80 25.55 -55.48
N GLY A 42 -21.22 25.43 -54.20
CA GLY A 42 -22.15 26.33 -53.55
C GLY A 42 -21.48 26.97 -52.36
N GLN A 43 -21.20 28.24 -52.46
CA GLN A 43 -20.65 29.06 -51.39
C GLN A 43 -21.52 29.01 -50.16
N TYR A 44 -20.97 28.51 -49.07
CA TYR A 44 -21.64 28.54 -47.75
C TYR A 44 -21.51 29.96 -47.17
N ARG A 45 -22.61 30.67 -47.13
CA ARG A 45 -22.79 31.94 -46.42
C ARG A 45 -23.14 31.61 -44.97
N PRO A 46 -22.35 32.02 -43.98
CA PRO A 46 -22.75 31.81 -42.60
C PRO A 46 -23.95 32.71 -42.26
N ALA A 47 -25.00 32.11 -41.75
CA ALA A 47 -26.17 32.81 -41.21
C ALA A 47 -25.73 33.62 -39.99
N ARG A 48 -26.00 34.92 -40.03
CA ARG A 48 -25.83 35.82 -38.87
C ARG A 48 -26.84 35.39 -37.79
N GLN A 49 -26.32 34.99 -36.66
CA GLN A 49 -27.11 34.86 -35.43
C GLN A 49 -27.55 36.27 -34.99
N PRO A 50 -28.82 36.46 -34.59
CA PRO A 50 -29.25 37.74 -34.03
C PRO A 50 -28.60 37.93 -32.66
N ALA A 51 -28.00 39.10 -32.47
CA ALA A 51 -27.47 39.55 -31.18
C ALA A 51 -28.57 39.54 -30.12
N GLN A 52 -28.42 38.73 -29.11
CA GLN A 52 -29.21 38.83 -27.90
C GLN A 52 -28.84 40.15 -27.21
N ARG A 53 -29.81 41.07 -27.21
CA ARG A 53 -29.72 42.26 -26.34
C ARG A 53 -29.79 41.80 -24.91
N VAL A 54 -28.69 41.97 -24.18
CA VAL A 54 -28.67 41.92 -22.74
C VAL A 54 -29.58 43.07 -22.26
N GLY A 55 -30.72 42.71 -21.71
CA GLY A 55 -31.63 43.67 -21.05
C GLY A 55 -30.97 44.08 -19.75
N GLU A 56 -30.67 45.35 -19.63
CA GLU A 56 -30.38 45.98 -18.35
C GLU A 56 -31.61 45.94 -17.46
N ASP A 57 -31.72 44.97 -16.60
CA ASP A 57 -32.70 45.00 -15.52
C ASP A 57 -32.28 46.06 -14.52
N ARG A 58 -32.91 47.24 -14.66
CA ARG A 58 -32.79 48.32 -13.68
C ARG A 58 -33.44 47.85 -12.39
N TYR A 59 -32.63 47.75 -11.33
CA TYR A 59 -33.04 47.52 -9.95
C TYR A 59 -34.12 48.53 -9.54
N ARG A 60 -35.32 48.05 -9.23
CA ARG A 60 -36.40 48.84 -8.59
C ARG A 60 -36.35 48.58 -7.07
N PRO A 61 -36.14 49.58 -6.22
CA PRO A 61 -36.22 49.41 -4.76
C PRO A 61 -37.69 49.02 -4.41
N GLY A 62 -37.85 47.89 -3.73
CA GLY A 62 -39.14 47.36 -3.25
C GLY A 62 -39.67 46.08 -3.91
N GLY A 63 -38.94 45.46 -4.87
CA GLY A 63 -39.29 44.16 -5.45
C GLY A 63 -38.96 43.00 -4.53
N ARG A 64 -39.80 41.93 -4.58
CA ARG A 64 -39.53 40.68 -3.84
C ARG A 64 -38.17 40.10 -4.25
N ARG A 65 -37.33 39.77 -3.26
CA ARG A 65 -36.04 39.10 -3.48
C ARG A 65 -36.27 37.75 -4.17
N THR A 66 -35.54 37.50 -5.25
CA THR A 66 -35.50 36.21 -5.89
C THR A 66 -34.46 35.32 -5.21
N SER A 67 -34.65 34.01 -5.25
CA SER A 67 -33.78 33.02 -4.62
C SER A 67 -32.33 32.96 -5.16
N ALA A 68 -31.99 33.82 -6.11
CA ALA A 68 -30.66 33.93 -6.74
C ALA A 68 -29.84 35.13 -6.26
N GLU A 69 -30.31 35.91 -5.30
CA GLU A 69 -29.48 36.94 -4.71
C GLU A 69 -28.42 36.24 -3.81
N PRO A 70 -27.11 36.49 -4.02
CA PRO A 70 -26.09 36.05 -3.07
C PRO A 70 -26.43 36.68 -1.74
N LEU A 71 -26.46 35.89 -0.68
CA LEU A 71 -26.53 36.35 0.70
C LEU A 71 -25.37 37.32 0.93
N SER A 72 -25.60 38.60 0.68
CA SER A 72 -24.69 39.64 1.12
C SER A 72 -24.71 39.58 2.62
N ALA A 73 -23.58 39.13 3.19
CA ALA A 73 -23.42 38.96 4.60
C ALA A 73 -23.75 40.29 5.30
N SER A 74 -24.85 40.30 6.01
CA SER A 74 -25.18 41.34 6.98
C SER A 74 -24.32 41.19 8.23
N TRP A 75 -23.12 40.61 8.09
CA TRP A 75 -22.18 40.47 9.18
C TRP A 75 -21.40 41.80 9.34
N LYS A 76 -21.87 42.62 10.24
CA LYS A 76 -21.07 43.73 10.75
C LYS A 76 -20.31 43.19 11.96
N PRO A 77 -18.97 43.16 11.96
CA PRO A 77 -18.24 42.81 13.15
C PRO A 77 -18.61 43.79 14.25
N HIS A 78 -19.11 43.26 15.37
CA HIS A 78 -19.20 44.09 16.59
C HIS A 78 -17.77 44.50 16.95
N ALA A 79 -17.56 45.83 17.06
CA ALA A 79 -16.31 46.33 17.60
C ALA A 79 -16.19 45.81 19.04
N GLU A 80 -15.27 44.86 19.23
CA GLU A 80 -14.92 44.40 20.56
C GLU A 80 -14.28 45.58 21.31
N THR A 81 -14.90 45.95 22.41
CA THR A 81 -14.27 46.83 23.41
C THR A 81 -12.97 46.15 23.85
N PRO A 82 -11.85 46.89 23.95
CA PRO A 82 -10.59 46.32 24.38
C PRO A 82 -10.76 45.72 25.78
N ARG A 83 -10.71 44.39 25.92
CA ARG A 83 -10.54 43.75 27.22
C ARG A 83 -9.16 44.06 27.70
N GLU A 84 -9.08 44.81 28.78
CA GLU A 84 -7.86 44.97 29.58
C GLU A 84 -7.30 43.57 29.90
N LYS A 85 -6.09 43.29 29.41
CA LYS A 85 -5.39 42.05 29.75
C LYS A 85 -5.00 42.11 31.22
N PRO A 86 -5.38 41.13 32.05
CA PRO A 86 -4.89 41.03 33.40
C PRO A 86 -3.35 40.95 33.38
N GLU A 87 -2.67 41.79 34.18
CA GLU A 87 -1.22 41.71 34.37
C GLU A 87 -0.84 40.30 34.87
N PRO A 88 0.17 39.66 34.25
CA PRO A 88 0.61 38.36 34.73
C PRO A 88 1.25 38.49 36.12
N PRO A 89 1.01 37.54 37.04
CA PRO A 89 1.61 37.55 38.37
C PRO A 89 3.14 37.52 38.25
N LYS A 90 3.83 38.30 39.04
CA LYS A 90 5.30 38.38 39.13
C LYS A 90 5.85 37.00 39.47
N ALA A 91 6.49 36.36 38.50
CA ALA A 91 7.07 35.03 38.67
C ALA A 91 8.25 35.03 39.65
N ALA A 92 8.23 34.17 40.64
CA ALA A 92 9.35 33.93 41.57
C ALA A 92 10.62 33.48 40.80
N GLY A 93 11.80 33.74 41.34
CA GLY A 93 13.10 33.66 40.66
C GLY A 93 13.39 32.42 39.81
N LEU A 94 12.95 31.23 40.21
CA LEU A 94 13.16 29.98 39.46
C LEU A 94 12.40 29.95 38.12
N ALA A 95 11.19 30.51 38.05
CA ALA A 95 10.37 30.55 36.84
C ALA A 95 10.92 31.49 35.75
N LYS A 96 11.79 32.46 36.11
CA LYS A 96 12.49 33.29 35.13
C LYS A 96 13.61 32.54 34.42
N PHE A 97 14.32 31.64 35.12
CA PHE A 97 15.39 30.83 34.54
C PHE A 97 14.86 29.83 33.49
N THR A 98 13.75 29.17 33.79
CA THR A 98 13.14 28.19 32.81
C THR A 98 12.59 28.87 31.57
N LYS A 99 12.11 30.12 31.69
CA LYS A 99 11.58 30.87 30.55
C LYS A 99 12.69 31.43 29.64
N THR A 100 13.89 31.66 30.16
CA THR A 100 15.03 32.20 29.40
C THR A 100 15.84 31.07 28.74
N TYR A 101 16.03 29.93 29.42
CA TYR A 101 16.87 28.85 28.95
C TYR A 101 16.11 27.58 28.50
N GLY A 102 14.77 27.60 28.68
CA GLY A 102 13.90 26.49 28.23
C GLY A 102 14.30 25.15 28.81
N TRP A 103 14.15 24.10 27.99
CA TRP A 103 14.46 22.70 28.35
C TRP A 103 15.95 22.42 28.65
N ARG A 104 16.86 23.31 28.23
CA ARG A 104 18.33 23.18 28.43
C ARG A 104 18.72 23.15 29.90
N VAL A 105 17.93 23.74 30.78
CA VAL A 105 18.17 23.72 32.24
C VAL A 105 18.06 22.32 32.81
N TYR A 106 17.28 21.44 32.16
CA TYR A 106 17.13 20.05 32.57
C TYR A 106 18.06 19.14 31.80
N ALA A 107 18.35 19.45 30.54
CA ALA A 107 19.17 18.61 29.67
C ALA A 107 20.65 18.57 30.09
N LEU A 108 21.22 19.69 30.55
CA LEU A 108 22.63 19.76 30.97
C LEU A 108 22.94 18.87 32.19
N PRO A 109 22.17 18.93 33.30
CA PRO A 109 22.42 18.02 34.43
C PRO A 109 22.25 16.53 34.07
N ILE A 110 21.25 16.19 33.23
CA ILE A 110 21.02 14.81 32.79
C ILE A 110 22.21 14.33 31.93
N LEU A 111 22.70 15.17 31.03
CA LEU A 111 23.86 14.83 30.20
C LEU A 111 25.12 14.57 31.07
N VAL A 112 25.34 15.42 32.05
CA VAL A 112 26.50 15.24 33.00
C VAL A 112 26.37 13.92 33.76
N VAL A 113 25.18 13.58 34.26
CA VAL A 113 24.97 12.31 34.98
C VAL A 113 25.21 11.11 34.05
N LEU A 114 24.68 11.16 32.82
CA LEU A 114 24.89 10.10 31.84
C LEU A 114 26.38 9.94 31.46
N THR A 115 27.09 11.07 31.27
CA THR A 115 28.53 11.03 30.98
C THR A 115 29.31 10.42 32.12
N VAL A 116 29.03 10.79 33.39
CA VAL A 116 29.67 10.19 34.56
C VAL A 116 29.38 8.71 34.66
N LEU A 117 28.14 8.26 34.40
CA LEU A 117 27.78 6.85 34.42
C LEU A 117 28.55 6.05 33.34
N VAL A 118 28.68 6.60 32.13
CA VAL A 118 29.44 5.97 31.04
C VAL A 118 30.92 5.86 31.43
N VAL A 119 31.53 6.93 31.96
CA VAL A 119 32.93 6.94 32.37
C VAL A 119 33.19 5.95 33.53
N VAL A 120 32.30 5.87 34.51
CA VAL A 120 32.40 4.89 35.62
C VAL A 120 32.23 3.47 35.10
N ASN A 121 31.31 3.24 34.18
CA ASN A 121 31.10 1.92 33.60
C ASN A 121 32.30 1.46 32.75
N THR A 122 32.91 2.36 31.96
CA THR A 122 34.13 2.04 31.18
C THR A 122 35.37 1.87 32.08
N ALA A 123 35.47 2.62 33.17
CA ALA A 123 36.58 2.48 34.11
C ALA A 123 36.51 1.18 34.96
N ASN A 124 35.32 0.65 35.18
CA ASN A 124 35.09 -0.57 35.96
C ASN A 124 34.96 -1.84 35.12
N SER A 125 35.04 -1.75 33.78
CA SER A 125 35.01 -2.93 32.91
C SER A 125 36.37 -3.61 32.94
N PRO A 126 36.48 -4.93 33.26
CA PRO A 126 37.74 -5.66 33.21
C PRO A 126 38.26 -5.69 31.76
N ALA A 127 39.54 -5.36 31.58
CA ALA A 127 40.19 -5.49 30.27
C ALA A 127 40.31 -6.99 29.93
N GLU A 128 39.65 -7.41 28.86
CA GLU A 128 39.89 -8.75 28.31
C GLU A 128 41.28 -8.80 27.66
N PRO A 129 42.06 -9.91 27.89
CA PRO A 129 43.38 -10.04 27.30
C PRO A 129 43.29 -10.27 25.79
N ILE A 130 44.00 -9.44 25.04
CA ILE A 130 44.21 -9.61 23.59
C ILE A 130 45.03 -10.86 23.37
N ALA A 131 44.43 -11.93 22.88
CA ALA A 131 45.12 -13.10 22.41
C ALA A 131 45.70 -12.81 21.00
N GLU A 132 47.01 -12.76 20.91
CA GLU A 132 47.77 -12.76 19.67
C GLU A 132 47.54 -14.09 18.95
N GLN A 133 46.89 -14.05 17.78
CA GLN A 133 46.75 -15.25 16.95
C GLN A 133 47.64 -15.15 15.72
N GLY A 134 48.57 -16.08 15.70
CA GLY A 134 49.45 -16.37 14.59
C GLY A 134 48.66 -16.89 13.36
N ALA A 135 49.25 -16.66 12.19
CA ALA A 135 48.74 -17.07 10.90
C ALA A 135 48.51 -18.59 10.77
N PRO A 136 47.46 -19.04 10.11
CA PRO A 136 47.32 -20.44 9.72
C PRO A 136 47.61 -20.67 8.25
N THR A 137 48.38 -21.67 8.00
CA THR A 137 48.43 -22.41 6.73
C THR A 137 47.45 -23.59 6.82
N GLY A 138 46.75 -23.90 5.71
CA GLY A 138 46.19 -25.24 5.45
C GLY A 138 44.72 -25.31 5.19
N VAL A 139 44.44 -25.65 3.94
CA VAL A 139 43.20 -26.06 3.28
C VAL A 139 42.53 -27.23 4.04
N GLU A 140 41.22 -27.23 4.19
CA GLU A 140 40.36 -28.32 3.71
C GLU A 140 38.87 -27.98 3.79
N SER A 141 38.17 -28.44 2.75
CA SER A 141 36.77 -28.36 2.45
C SER A 141 35.93 -29.21 3.40
N ALA A 142 34.77 -28.72 3.83
CA ALA A 142 33.50 -29.43 3.82
C ALA A 142 32.39 -28.69 4.58
N GLY A 143 31.21 -28.65 4.01
CA GLY A 143 29.95 -28.58 4.76
C GLY A 143 29.42 -27.17 5.02
N GLY A 144 28.50 -26.75 4.16
CA GLY A 144 27.71 -25.55 4.37
C GLY A 144 26.88 -25.62 5.64
N ASP A 145 26.91 -24.50 6.36
CA ASP A 145 25.81 -24.14 7.24
C ASP A 145 25.42 -22.71 6.92
N ALA A 146 24.18 -22.62 6.44
CA ALA A 146 23.54 -21.37 6.17
C ALA A 146 23.53 -20.50 7.44
N ALA A 147 24.04 -19.30 7.32
CA ALA A 147 23.91 -18.29 8.35
C ALA A 147 22.42 -17.99 8.56
N GLY A 148 21.81 -18.71 9.48
CA GLY A 148 20.51 -18.40 10.03
C GLY A 148 20.63 -17.09 10.79
N GLY A 149 19.94 -16.04 10.37
CA GLY A 149 19.83 -14.82 11.15
C GLY A 149 19.35 -15.19 12.55
N ALA A 150 20.04 -14.72 13.57
CA ALA A 150 19.64 -14.92 14.96
C ALA A 150 18.27 -14.24 15.15
N ILE A 151 17.32 -15.03 15.66
CA ILE A 151 16.01 -14.50 16.11
C ILE A 151 16.27 -13.98 17.53
N ASP A 152 16.05 -12.68 17.78
CA ASP A 152 16.00 -12.18 19.13
C ASP A 152 14.80 -12.79 19.87
N GLY A 153 14.84 -12.77 21.23
CA GLY A 153 13.79 -13.37 22.07
C GLY A 153 12.38 -12.85 21.85
N ASN A 154 12.18 -11.85 20.96
CA ASN A 154 10.91 -11.27 20.53
C ASN A 154 10.44 -11.77 19.16
N GLY A 155 11.16 -12.65 18.48
CA GLY A 155 10.78 -13.15 17.15
C GLY A 155 10.94 -12.14 16.02
N GLU A 156 11.71 -11.08 16.23
CA GLU A 156 12.06 -10.11 15.20
C GLU A 156 13.33 -10.57 14.48
N GLN A 157 13.29 -10.64 13.14
CA GLN A 157 14.48 -10.94 12.36
C GLN A 157 15.44 -9.75 12.46
N THR A 158 16.61 -9.99 13.04
CA THR A 158 17.71 -9.01 13.00
C THR A 158 18.23 -8.94 11.57
N ILE A 159 18.19 -7.73 10.99
CA ILE A 159 18.81 -7.46 9.69
C ILE A 159 20.33 -7.51 9.92
N PRO A 160 21.10 -8.29 9.12
CA PRO A 160 22.56 -8.28 9.23
C PRO A 160 23.09 -6.86 9.07
N GLU A 161 24.04 -6.46 9.92
CA GLU A 161 24.66 -5.11 9.88
C GLU A 161 25.41 -4.84 8.56
N ASN A 162 25.88 -5.89 7.89
CA ASN A 162 26.45 -5.78 6.55
C ASN A 162 25.33 -6.04 5.52
N PRO A 163 25.05 -5.11 4.61
CA PRO A 163 24.14 -5.39 3.51
C PRO A 163 24.68 -6.56 2.71
N ALA A 164 23.94 -7.66 2.69
CA ALA A 164 24.29 -8.80 1.84
C ALA A 164 24.30 -8.32 0.37
N THR A 165 25.16 -8.94 -0.45
CA THR A 165 25.15 -8.67 -1.89
C THR A 165 23.74 -8.87 -2.45
N PRO A 166 23.18 -7.91 -3.20
CA PRO A 166 21.85 -8.06 -3.78
C PRO A 166 21.72 -9.37 -4.56
N VAL A 167 20.69 -10.15 -4.26
CA VAL A 167 20.43 -11.40 -4.96
C VAL A 167 19.78 -11.10 -6.30
N ASP A 168 20.41 -11.52 -7.41
CA ASP A 168 19.84 -11.37 -8.75
C ASP A 168 18.84 -12.51 -9.04
N LEU A 169 17.62 -12.32 -8.59
CA LEU A 169 16.54 -13.24 -8.89
C LEU A 169 16.02 -13.01 -10.31
N LYS A 170 15.98 -14.07 -11.11
CA LYS A 170 15.40 -14.04 -12.48
C LYS A 170 13.90 -14.33 -12.43
N VAL A 171 13.11 -13.39 -11.94
CA VAL A 171 11.64 -13.49 -11.91
C VAL A 171 11.06 -12.46 -12.87
N PRO A 172 10.77 -12.83 -14.14
CA PRO A 172 10.34 -11.86 -15.17
C PRO A 172 9.05 -11.12 -14.82
N THR A 173 8.18 -11.75 -14.06
CA THR A 173 6.91 -11.16 -13.59
C THR A 173 7.09 -10.16 -12.45
N ALA A 174 8.24 -10.17 -11.77
CA ALA A 174 8.56 -9.25 -10.69
C ALA A 174 9.08 -7.89 -11.18
N GLU A 175 9.45 -7.78 -12.43
CA GLU A 175 9.88 -6.51 -13.03
C GLU A 175 8.78 -5.46 -12.90
N LEU A 176 9.21 -4.22 -12.62
CA LEU A 176 8.27 -3.09 -12.57
C LEU A 176 7.71 -2.82 -13.97
N PRO A 177 6.38 -2.75 -14.15
CA PRO A 177 5.80 -2.39 -15.44
C PRO A 177 6.22 -0.99 -15.90
N ASP A 178 6.18 -0.76 -17.22
CA ASP A 178 6.28 0.59 -17.76
C ASP A 178 5.13 1.46 -17.26
N GLY A 179 5.37 2.76 -17.13
CA GLY A 179 4.32 3.67 -16.67
C GLY A 179 4.84 5.07 -16.36
N GLY A 180 4.04 5.84 -15.64
CA GLY A 180 4.34 7.22 -15.28
C GLY A 180 5.62 7.39 -14.45
N PRO A 181 6.17 8.61 -14.42
CA PRO A 181 7.29 8.94 -13.54
C PRO A 181 6.86 8.92 -12.07
N PHE A 182 7.80 8.69 -11.19
CA PHE A 182 7.62 8.77 -9.75
C PHE A 182 8.91 9.25 -9.08
N THR A 183 8.79 9.78 -7.85
CA THR A 183 9.93 10.22 -7.05
C THR A 183 10.72 9.01 -6.56
N GLN A 184 12.02 8.96 -6.84
CA GLN A 184 12.90 7.86 -6.43
C GLN A 184 13.29 7.94 -4.95
N ALA A 185 13.62 9.15 -4.48
CA ALA A 185 14.10 9.40 -3.13
C ALA A 185 13.24 10.46 -2.44
N GLY A 186 12.83 10.19 -1.22
CA GLY A 186 12.14 11.11 -0.32
C GLY A 186 13.00 11.52 0.86
N ALA A 187 12.39 12.14 1.86
CA ALA A 187 13.09 12.63 3.05
C ALA A 187 13.28 11.56 4.14
N GLY A 188 12.71 10.37 4.01
CA GLY A 188 12.70 9.35 5.06
C GLY A 188 11.91 9.79 6.30
N LYS A 189 11.01 10.75 6.15
CA LYS A 189 10.10 11.27 7.16
C LYS A 189 8.71 11.33 6.56
N TRP A 190 7.70 11.19 7.40
CA TRP A 190 6.32 11.12 6.94
C TRP A 190 5.47 12.13 7.69
N HIS A 191 4.57 12.78 6.97
CA HIS A 191 3.48 13.55 7.56
C HIS A 191 2.19 12.72 7.54
N VAL A 192 1.35 12.92 8.56
CA VAL A 192 0.03 12.30 8.63
C VAL A 192 -0.92 13.08 7.73
N VAL A 193 -1.60 12.39 6.83
CA VAL A 193 -2.70 12.97 6.05
C VAL A 193 -3.89 13.19 7.00
N PRO A 194 -4.34 14.44 7.21
CA PRO A 194 -5.42 14.74 8.15
C PRO A 194 -6.69 13.95 7.87
N GLY A 195 -7.38 13.56 8.93
CA GLY A 195 -8.68 12.90 8.84
C GLY A 195 -8.82 11.69 9.75
N SER A 196 -10.06 11.40 10.11
CA SER A 196 -10.46 10.26 10.92
C SER A 196 -11.71 9.61 10.31
N GLY A 197 -12.06 8.41 10.78
CA GLY A 197 -13.22 7.70 10.30
C GLY A 197 -13.94 6.94 11.41
N PRO A 198 -15.17 6.44 11.14
CA PRO A 198 -15.87 5.58 12.06
C PRO A 198 -15.15 4.22 12.21
N LYS A 199 -15.41 3.54 13.31
CA LYS A 199 -15.01 2.14 13.47
C LYS A 199 -15.82 1.28 12.47
N ILE A 200 -15.12 0.47 11.69
CA ILE A 200 -15.68 -0.50 10.73
C ILE A 200 -15.38 -1.90 11.24
N GLY A 201 -16.41 -2.75 11.30
CA GLY A 201 -16.30 -4.11 11.87
C GLY A 201 -16.58 -4.16 13.36
N THR A 202 -16.66 -5.37 13.91
CA THR A 202 -17.14 -5.64 15.30
C THR A 202 -16.07 -6.23 16.21
N GLY A 203 -15.03 -6.86 15.66
CA GLY A 203 -14.03 -7.59 16.41
C GLY A 203 -12.96 -6.72 17.08
N LYS A 204 -11.75 -7.30 17.23
CA LYS A 204 -10.60 -6.61 17.80
C LYS A 204 -10.31 -5.34 17.01
N LEU A 205 -10.25 -4.21 17.70
CA LEU A 205 -10.00 -2.91 17.08
C LEU A 205 -8.51 -2.73 16.79
N TYR A 206 -8.23 -2.31 15.54
CA TYR A 206 -6.95 -1.82 15.09
C TYR A 206 -7.12 -0.39 14.60
N THR A 207 -6.40 0.54 15.21
CA THR A 207 -6.39 1.95 14.80
C THR A 207 -5.23 2.21 13.85
N TYR A 208 -5.42 3.06 12.84
CA TYR A 208 -4.36 3.37 11.89
C TYR A 208 -4.37 4.84 11.46
N THR A 209 -3.18 5.38 11.20
CA THR A 209 -2.99 6.63 10.49
C THR A 209 -2.65 6.37 9.03
N ILE A 210 -2.87 7.37 8.18
CA ILE A 210 -2.42 7.38 6.80
C ILE A 210 -1.36 8.45 6.67
N GLU A 211 -0.24 8.12 6.07
CA GLU A 211 0.93 8.99 6.01
C GLU A 211 1.53 9.00 4.60
N VAL A 212 2.19 10.10 4.25
CA VAL A 212 2.94 10.23 3.01
C VAL A 212 4.35 10.72 3.33
N GLU A 213 5.35 10.13 2.68
CA GLU A 213 6.74 10.55 2.84
C GLU A 213 6.95 11.94 2.25
N ASP A 214 7.63 12.79 3.02
CA ASP A 214 7.97 14.15 2.59
C ASP A 214 8.91 14.13 1.39
N GLY A 215 8.65 15.02 0.43
CA GLY A 215 9.44 15.13 -0.80
C GLY A 215 8.91 14.30 -1.98
N ILE A 216 7.83 13.54 -1.82
CA ILE A 216 7.15 12.89 -2.96
C ILE A 216 6.42 13.96 -3.77
N ASP A 217 6.59 13.92 -5.12
CA ASP A 217 5.80 14.75 -6.02
C ASP A 217 4.33 14.31 -6.02
N PRO A 218 3.40 15.18 -5.58
CA PRO A 218 1.97 14.85 -5.53
C PRO A 218 1.38 14.47 -6.89
N ALA A 219 1.94 14.94 -8.00
CA ALA A 219 1.47 14.58 -9.33
C ALA A 219 1.62 13.08 -9.63
N SER A 220 2.60 12.41 -9.00
CA SER A 220 2.85 10.98 -9.24
C SER A 220 1.80 10.04 -8.63
N TYR A 221 1.09 10.47 -7.58
CA TYR A 221 0.10 9.63 -6.87
C TYR A 221 -1.28 10.28 -6.70
N ALA A 222 -1.51 11.41 -7.37
CA ALA A 222 -2.73 12.22 -7.33
C ALA A 222 -2.98 12.90 -5.97
N GLY A 223 -1.95 13.06 -5.17
CA GLY A 223 -1.97 13.79 -3.89
C GLY A 223 -2.49 12.97 -2.70
N ASP A 224 -2.30 13.54 -1.52
CA ASP A 224 -2.56 12.92 -0.22
C ASP A 224 -4.00 12.44 -0.07
N ASP A 225 -4.98 13.23 -0.50
CA ASP A 225 -6.39 12.87 -0.39
C ASP A 225 -6.76 11.65 -1.22
N ALA A 226 -6.15 11.50 -2.41
CA ALA A 226 -6.38 10.34 -3.27
C ALA A 226 -5.79 9.07 -2.66
N PHE A 227 -4.57 9.15 -2.12
CA PHE A 227 -3.96 8.03 -1.40
C PHE A 227 -4.78 7.66 -0.16
N ALA A 228 -5.15 8.65 0.65
CA ALA A 228 -5.95 8.43 1.85
C ALA A 228 -7.31 7.81 1.54
N SER A 229 -7.97 8.27 0.49
CA SER A 229 -9.27 7.71 0.04
C SER A 229 -9.13 6.25 -0.42
N ALA A 230 -8.05 5.90 -1.12
CA ALA A 230 -7.79 4.54 -1.55
C ALA A 230 -7.53 3.61 -0.35
N VAL A 231 -6.70 4.03 0.61
CA VAL A 231 -6.42 3.26 1.83
C VAL A 231 -7.69 3.07 2.65
N GLN A 232 -8.39 4.17 2.95
CA GLN A 232 -9.60 4.12 3.74
C GLN A 232 -10.70 3.31 3.07
N GLY A 233 -10.92 3.48 1.76
CA GLY A 233 -11.90 2.72 0.99
C GLY A 233 -11.60 1.21 1.01
N THR A 234 -10.33 0.83 0.89
CA THR A 234 -9.91 -0.59 0.95
C THR A 234 -10.16 -1.19 2.33
N LEU A 235 -9.72 -0.52 3.40
CA LEU A 235 -9.84 -1.05 4.76
C LEU A 235 -11.27 -0.97 5.32
N SER A 236 -12.15 -0.17 4.69
CA SER A 236 -13.55 -0.02 5.10
C SER A 236 -14.50 -0.99 4.43
N ASP A 237 -14.06 -1.83 3.48
CA ASP A 237 -14.96 -2.78 2.82
C ASP A 237 -15.41 -3.89 3.80
N PRO A 238 -16.71 -3.92 4.18
CA PRO A 238 -17.16 -4.84 5.20
C PRO A 238 -17.41 -6.26 4.67
N LYS A 239 -17.38 -6.46 3.36
CA LYS A 239 -17.68 -7.74 2.72
C LYS A 239 -16.43 -8.45 2.23
N LYS A 240 -15.52 -7.71 1.60
CA LYS A 240 -14.30 -8.23 0.98
C LYS A 240 -13.07 -8.02 1.85
N GLY A 241 -13.02 -6.93 2.63
CA GLY A 241 -11.92 -6.53 3.49
C GLY A 241 -11.71 -7.44 4.69
N TRP A 242 -10.69 -7.17 5.48
CA TRP A 242 -10.33 -7.95 6.67
C TRP A 242 -11.41 -8.00 7.76
N THR A 243 -12.43 -7.14 7.69
CA THR A 243 -13.52 -7.06 8.68
C THR A 243 -14.71 -7.98 8.36
N TRP A 244 -14.65 -8.73 7.26
CA TRP A 244 -15.76 -9.52 6.71
C TRP A 244 -16.30 -10.60 7.66
N ASP A 245 -15.42 -11.21 8.47
CA ASP A 245 -15.77 -12.32 9.37
C ASP A 245 -16.09 -11.85 10.81
N GLY A 246 -16.11 -10.55 11.05
CA GLY A 246 -16.42 -9.95 12.34
C GLY A 246 -15.35 -10.08 13.43
N LYS A 247 -14.17 -10.65 13.12
CA LYS A 247 -13.08 -10.81 14.10
C LYS A 247 -12.23 -9.55 14.26
N ILE A 248 -12.23 -8.70 13.26
CA ILE A 248 -11.40 -7.50 13.18
C ILE A 248 -12.29 -6.27 13.01
N ALA A 249 -11.85 -5.17 13.56
CA ALA A 249 -12.39 -3.85 13.31
C ALA A 249 -11.26 -2.87 13.04
N PHE A 250 -11.45 -1.97 12.08
CA PHE A 250 -10.54 -0.88 11.78
C PHE A 250 -11.12 0.48 12.12
N GLN A 251 -10.26 1.42 12.50
CA GLN A 251 -10.61 2.81 12.64
C GLN A 251 -9.45 3.70 12.20
N ARG A 252 -9.69 4.55 11.19
CA ARG A 252 -8.75 5.61 10.87
C ARG A 252 -8.75 6.65 11.97
N VAL A 253 -7.57 7.04 12.41
CA VAL A 253 -7.35 8.06 13.44
C VAL A 253 -6.42 9.16 12.90
N ASP A 254 -6.49 10.34 13.51
CA ASP A 254 -5.71 11.49 13.11
C ASP A 254 -4.37 11.57 13.86
N ALA A 255 -3.49 12.51 13.46
CA ALA A 255 -2.16 12.74 14.01
C ALA A 255 -2.12 12.90 15.54
N ASN A 256 -3.18 13.43 16.13
CA ASN A 256 -3.28 13.64 17.57
C ASN A 256 -3.63 12.36 18.37
N PHE A 257 -3.95 11.26 17.68
CA PHE A 257 -4.28 10.01 18.36
C PHE A 257 -2.99 9.35 18.90
N PRO A 258 -2.92 9.06 20.20
CA PRO A 258 -1.73 8.45 20.76
C PRO A 258 -1.60 6.98 20.32
N ASN A 259 -0.43 6.62 19.79
CA ASN A 259 -0.04 5.24 19.51
C ASN A 259 -1.06 4.45 18.65
N PRO A 260 -1.28 4.81 17.38
CA PRO A 260 -2.07 3.98 16.48
C PRO A 260 -1.46 2.58 16.38
N THR A 261 -2.28 1.57 16.18
CA THR A 261 -1.82 0.17 16.10
C THR A 261 -0.80 -0.02 14.95
N PHE A 262 -1.05 0.65 13.82
CA PHE A 262 -0.10 0.70 12.71
C PHE A 262 -0.30 1.99 11.91
N LYS A 263 0.63 2.26 11.00
CA LYS A 263 0.63 3.38 10.09
C LYS A 263 0.66 2.87 8.67
N VAL A 264 -0.11 3.45 7.75
CA VAL A 264 -0.06 3.13 6.32
C VAL A 264 0.62 4.29 5.60
N SER A 265 1.81 4.08 5.10
CA SER A 265 2.70 5.15 4.65
C SER A 265 3.09 4.94 3.19
N LEU A 266 2.76 5.89 2.32
CA LEU A 266 3.30 5.95 0.97
C LEU A 266 4.78 6.32 1.07
N THR A 267 5.64 5.54 0.42
CA THR A 267 7.09 5.60 0.67
C THR A 267 7.85 5.45 -0.65
N THR A 268 8.89 6.24 -0.83
CA THR A 268 9.73 6.19 -2.03
C THR A 268 10.53 4.88 -2.14
N PRO A 269 10.89 4.44 -3.35
CA PRO A 269 11.71 3.26 -3.57
C PRO A 269 12.99 3.24 -2.74
N GLU A 270 13.76 4.33 -2.79
CA GLU A 270 15.04 4.40 -2.08
C GLU A 270 14.86 4.24 -0.58
N THR A 271 13.82 4.84 0.00
CA THR A 271 13.51 4.65 1.43
C THR A 271 13.08 3.22 1.75
N THR A 272 12.30 2.55 0.88
CA THR A 272 11.92 1.14 1.11
C THR A 272 13.11 0.19 1.09
N HIS A 273 14.16 0.46 0.32
CA HIS A 273 15.37 -0.35 0.29
C HIS A 273 16.30 -0.13 1.50
N ARG A 274 16.11 0.93 2.29
CA ARG A 274 16.96 1.21 3.45
C ARG A 274 16.85 0.12 4.52
N PRO A 275 17.95 -0.25 5.20
CA PRO A 275 17.94 -1.27 6.25
C PRO A 275 17.02 -0.95 7.43
N ASP A 276 16.84 0.33 7.74
CA ASP A 276 15.96 0.82 8.81
C ASP A 276 14.48 0.90 8.39
N ALA A 277 14.18 0.64 7.11
CA ALA A 277 12.83 0.54 6.56
C ALA A 277 12.50 -0.93 6.20
N CYS A 278 12.27 -1.27 4.92
CA CYS A 278 12.04 -2.66 4.53
C CYS A 278 13.33 -3.48 4.43
N GLY A 279 14.45 -2.85 4.05
CA GLY A 279 15.75 -3.52 3.97
C GLY A 279 15.86 -4.54 2.84
N PHE A 280 15.17 -4.31 1.72
CA PHE A 280 15.19 -5.25 0.61
C PHE A 280 16.58 -5.45 0.01
N GLN A 281 16.94 -6.71 -0.17
CA GLN A 281 18.20 -7.16 -0.77
C GLN A 281 18.00 -7.66 -2.21
N ILE A 282 16.85 -7.36 -2.81
CA ILE A 282 16.49 -7.72 -4.18
C ILE A 282 16.37 -6.47 -5.04
N LYS A 283 16.59 -6.61 -6.34
CA LYS A 283 16.49 -5.51 -7.30
C LYS A 283 15.05 -5.05 -7.59
N PHE A 284 14.06 -5.81 -7.15
CA PHE A 284 12.65 -5.53 -7.42
C PHE A 284 12.05 -4.60 -6.38
N GLU A 285 11.18 -3.73 -6.84
CA GLU A 285 10.40 -2.88 -5.95
C GLU A 285 9.32 -3.68 -5.22
N ALA A 286 9.18 -3.44 -3.94
CA ALA A 286 8.18 -4.07 -3.09
C ALA A 286 7.74 -3.16 -1.94
N SER A 287 6.53 -3.39 -1.46
CA SER A 287 6.03 -2.86 -0.18
C SER A 287 6.43 -3.78 0.96
N CYS A 288 6.30 -3.36 2.21
CA CYS A 288 6.48 -4.19 3.38
C CYS A 288 5.71 -3.70 4.61
N TYR A 289 5.52 -4.57 5.58
CA TYR A 289 5.22 -4.20 6.95
C TYR A 289 6.47 -4.32 7.82
N ARG A 290 6.89 -3.23 8.47
CA ARG A 290 8.00 -3.23 9.42
C ARG A 290 7.45 -3.17 10.85
N LYS A 291 7.52 -4.29 11.57
CA LYS A 291 6.95 -4.44 12.92
C LYS A 291 7.57 -3.47 13.92
N SER A 292 8.89 -3.31 13.93
CA SER A 292 9.62 -2.39 14.83
C SER A 292 9.19 -0.92 14.65
N LEU A 293 8.73 -0.54 13.47
CA LEU A 293 8.21 0.80 13.20
C LEU A 293 6.69 0.89 13.36
N GLY A 294 5.99 -0.23 13.52
CA GLY A 294 4.54 -0.30 13.43
C GLY A 294 4.01 0.30 12.12
N ARG A 295 4.72 0.06 11.00
CA ARG A 295 4.49 0.77 9.74
C ARG A 295 4.35 -0.17 8.56
N VAL A 296 3.29 0.01 7.82
CA VAL A 296 3.06 -0.50 6.47
C VAL A 296 3.65 0.52 5.50
N LEU A 297 4.68 0.12 4.76
CA LEU A 297 5.36 0.96 3.78
C LEU A 297 4.89 0.53 2.38
N ILE A 298 4.04 1.35 1.76
CA ILE A 298 3.57 1.15 0.40
C ILE A 298 4.57 1.79 -0.56
N ASN A 299 5.20 0.98 -1.41
CA ASN A 299 6.21 1.43 -2.35
C ASN A 299 5.60 2.29 -3.47
N LEU A 300 6.13 3.51 -3.65
CA LEU A 300 5.61 4.48 -4.61
C LEU A 300 5.74 4.01 -6.06
N ALA A 301 6.84 3.34 -6.43
CA ALA A 301 6.99 2.84 -7.79
C ALA A 301 5.89 1.84 -8.14
N ARG A 302 5.59 0.93 -7.22
CA ARG A 302 4.49 -0.02 -7.34
C ARG A 302 3.13 0.67 -7.28
N TRP A 303 2.98 1.70 -6.47
CA TRP A 303 1.74 2.48 -6.43
C TRP A 303 1.42 3.14 -7.76
N VAL A 304 2.46 3.63 -8.47
CA VAL A 304 2.32 4.31 -9.77
C VAL A 304 2.20 3.32 -10.93
N ARG A 305 2.94 2.21 -10.92
CA ARG A 305 3.07 1.30 -12.07
C ARG A 305 2.47 -0.08 -11.89
N GLY A 306 2.10 -0.46 -10.65
CA GLY A 306 1.48 -1.75 -10.36
C GLY A 306 2.42 -2.94 -10.44
N ALA A 307 1.88 -4.07 -10.86
CA ALA A 307 2.60 -5.31 -11.09
C ALA A 307 2.13 -5.97 -12.40
N LYS A 308 3.04 -6.67 -13.09
CA LYS A 308 2.74 -7.33 -14.38
C LYS A 308 1.54 -8.30 -14.29
N ALA A 309 1.37 -8.97 -13.16
CA ALA A 309 0.26 -9.88 -12.95
C ALA A 309 -1.12 -9.21 -13.01
N TYR A 310 -1.20 -7.93 -12.64
CA TYR A 310 -2.44 -7.15 -12.65
C TYR A 310 -2.71 -6.43 -13.98
N GLY A 311 -1.73 -6.40 -14.90
CA GLY A 311 -1.88 -5.70 -16.18
C GLY A 311 -2.30 -4.25 -15.98
N ALA A 312 -3.44 -3.85 -16.56
CA ALA A 312 -3.99 -2.50 -16.47
C ALA A 312 -4.83 -2.25 -15.20
N ASP A 313 -5.10 -3.28 -14.38
CA ASP A 313 -5.92 -3.13 -13.17
C ASP A 313 -5.13 -2.50 -12.01
N MET A 314 -4.89 -1.20 -12.12
CA MET A 314 -4.20 -0.42 -11.09
C MET A 314 -5.00 -0.32 -9.80
N THR A 315 -6.33 -0.29 -9.89
CA THR A 315 -7.19 -0.23 -8.69
C THR A 315 -7.08 -1.53 -7.91
N GLY A 316 -7.22 -2.66 -8.57
CA GLY A 316 -7.05 -3.96 -7.95
C GLY A 316 -5.66 -4.16 -7.34
N TYR A 317 -4.60 -3.72 -8.06
CA TYR A 317 -3.25 -3.80 -7.52
C TYR A 317 -3.06 -2.98 -6.23
N ARG A 318 -3.54 -1.73 -6.20
CA ARG A 318 -3.43 -0.86 -5.01
C ARG A 318 -4.19 -1.42 -3.81
N GLN A 319 -5.39 -1.96 -4.04
CA GLN A 319 -6.18 -2.65 -3.02
C GLN A 319 -5.45 -3.89 -2.51
N TYR A 320 -4.86 -4.67 -3.40
CA TYR A 320 -4.02 -5.81 -3.05
C TYR A 320 -2.85 -5.37 -2.16
N ALA A 321 -2.06 -4.40 -2.58
CA ALA A 321 -0.88 -3.95 -1.85
C ALA A 321 -1.23 -3.48 -0.42
N ILE A 322 -2.31 -2.71 -0.28
CA ILE A 322 -2.81 -2.29 1.04
C ILE A 322 -3.22 -3.49 1.88
N ASN A 323 -4.06 -4.38 1.34
CA ASN A 323 -4.56 -5.53 2.08
C ASN A 323 -3.46 -6.53 2.45
N HIS A 324 -2.48 -6.74 1.56
CA HIS A 324 -1.34 -7.62 1.78
C HIS A 324 -0.49 -7.13 2.95
N GLU A 325 -0.05 -5.88 2.91
CA GLU A 325 0.82 -5.32 3.95
C GLU A 325 0.10 -5.13 5.28
N VAL A 326 -1.19 -4.77 5.25
CA VAL A 326 -2.02 -4.76 6.47
C VAL A 326 -2.21 -6.18 6.99
N GLY A 327 -2.31 -7.18 6.12
CA GLY A 327 -2.33 -8.59 6.52
C GLY A 327 -1.12 -8.98 7.36
N HIS A 328 0.08 -8.50 7.04
CA HIS A 328 1.27 -8.67 7.87
C HIS A 328 1.15 -7.94 9.21
N ALA A 329 0.59 -6.74 9.24
CA ALA A 329 0.32 -6.02 10.50
C ALA A 329 -0.68 -6.76 11.40
N LEU A 330 -1.57 -7.58 10.82
CA LEU A 330 -2.49 -8.47 11.54
C LEU A 330 -1.84 -9.80 11.97
N GLY A 331 -0.59 -10.08 11.55
CA GLY A 331 0.15 -11.29 11.91
C GLY A 331 0.10 -12.42 10.88
N ASN A 332 -0.46 -12.18 9.68
CA ASN A 332 -0.48 -13.18 8.61
C ASN A 332 0.88 -13.27 7.91
N GLN A 333 1.23 -14.48 7.47
CA GLN A 333 2.47 -14.77 6.74
C GLN A 333 2.15 -15.04 5.26
N HIS A 334 3.20 -15.02 4.42
CA HIS A 334 3.05 -15.37 3.01
C HIS A 334 2.56 -16.81 2.81
N VAL A 335 1.78 -17.00 1.76
CA VAL A 335 1.28 -18.31 1.33
C VAL A 335 1.30 -18.40 -0.20
N GLY A 336 1.34 -19.60 -0.74
CA GLY A 336 1.22 -19.88 -2.18
C GLY A 336 -0.23 -20.03 -2.65
N CYS A 337 -0.40 -20.41 -3.91
CA CYS A 337 -1.68 -20.71 -4.53
C CYS A 337 -2.43 -21.84 -3.83
N GLY A 338 -3.74 -21.67 -3.61
CA GLY A 338 -4.61 -22.74 -3.15
C GLY A 338 -4.90 -23.81 -4.23
N GLY A 339 -4.83 -23.43 -5.51
CA GLY A 339 -5.05 -24.29 -6.67
C GLY A 339 -5.00 -23.50 -7.96
N ASN A 340 -4.83 -24.21 -9.08
CA ASN A 340 -4.80 -23.59 -10.39
C ASN A 340 -6.10 -22.82 -10.68
N ASP A 341 -5.97 -21.64 -11.29
CA ASP A 341 -7.09 -20.77 -11.69
C ASP A 341 -7.99 -20.26 -10.55
N GLN A 342 -7.66 -20.56 -9.31
CA GLN A 342 -8.37 -20.00 -8.16
C GLN A 342 -7.89 -18.56 -7.88
N PRO A 343 -8.70 -17.74 -7.20
CA PRO A 343 -8.22 -16.45 -6.69
C PRO A 343 -7.00 -16.67 -5.80
N ALA A 344 -5.93 -15.92 -6.03
CA ALA A 344 -4.75 -15.96 -5.20
C ALA A 344 -5.11 -15.57 -3.75
N PRO A 345 -4.59 -16.23 -2.73
CA PRO A 345 -4.68 -15.68 -1.38
C PRO A 345 -4.11 -14.26 -1.35
N VAL A 346 -4.75 -13.34 -0.62
CA VAL A 346 -4.26 -11.96 -0.54
C VAL A 346 -2.84 -11.89 0.02
N MET A 347 -2.46 -12.87 0.85
CA MET A 347 -1.10 -13.01 1.40
C MET A 347 -0.09 -13.68 0.46
N MET A 348 -0.44 -14.01 -0.77
CA MET A 348 0.51 -14.36 -1.81
C MET A 348 1.25 -13.11 -2.30
N GLN A 349 2.56 -13.21 -2.57
CA GLN A 349 3.38 -12.08 -3.04
C GLN A 349 3.10 -11.76 -4.52
N GLN A 350 1.87 -11.33 -4.85
CA GLN A 350 1.39 -11.12 -6.22
C GLN A 350 2.11 -9.97 -6.95
N SER A 351 2.86 -9.12 -6.24
CA SER A 351 3.76 -8.13 -6.85
C SER A 351 4.85 -8.78 -7.71
N PHE A 352 5.21 -10.04 -7.40
CA PHE A 352 6.22 -10.81 -8.12
C PHE A 352 5.60 -11.83 -9.09
N GLY A 353 4.29 -11.99 -9.05
CA GLY A 353 3.55 -12.91 -9.90
C GLY A 353 2.56 -13.77 -9.13
N VAL A 354 1.82 -14.59 -9.88
CA VAL A 354 0.81 -15.50 -9.34
C VAL A 354 1.14 -16.96 -9.66
N ASN A 355 2.42 -17.25 -9.88
CA ASN A 355 2.95 -18.59 -10.11
C ASN A 355 3.84 -18.98 -8.92
N ASP A 356 3.54 -20.10 -8.27
CA ASP A 356 4.25 -20.56 -7.09
C ASP A 356 5.73 -20.86 -7.37
N ASP A 357 6.09 -21.31 -8.57
CA ASP A 357 7.49 -21.54 -8.94
C ASP A 357 8.31 -20.24 -8.92
N TYR A 358 7.70 -19.10 -9.30
CA TYR A 358 8.36 -17.80 -9.24
C TYR A 358 8.40 -17.25 -7.82
N VAL A 359 7.27 -17.31 -7.11
CA VAL A 359 7.18 -16.78 -5.74
C VAL A 359 8.05 -17.59 -4.77
N SER A 360 8.17 -18.90 -4.97
CA SER A 360 9.04 -19.75 -4.13
C SER A 360 10.53 -19.36 -4.21
N MET A 361 10.97 -18.70 -5.29
CA MET A 361 12.35 -18.19 -5.40
C MET A 361 12.68 -17.14 -4.34
N LEU A 362 11.67 -16.51 -3.75
CA LEU A 362 11.83 -15.53 -2.67
C LEU A 362 12.10 -16.21 -1.31
N ASN A 363 11.84 -17.52 -1.18
CA ASN A 363 12.10 -18.25 0.07
C ASN A 363 13.60 -18.26 0.45
N ASP A 364 14.49 -18.22 -0.54
CA ASP A 364 15.92 -18.42 -0.38
C ASP A 364 16.70 -17.11 -0.22
N ILE A 365 16.02 -15.96 -0.28
CA ILE A 365 16.69 -14.67 -0.06
C ILE A 365 16.90 -14.40 1.42
N PRO A 366 17.95 -13.65 1.79
CA PRO A 366 18.13 -13.20 3.17
C PRO A 366 16.91 -12.39 3.63
N GLY A 367 16.31 -12.79 4.76
CA GLY A 367 15.06 -12.18 5.25
C GLY A 367 13.79 -12.69 4.58
N GLY A 368 13.89 -13.63 3.63
CA GLY A 368 12.73 -14.27 3.00
C GLY A 368 12.04 -15.28 3.92
N ASP A 369 10.85 -15.70 3.51
CA ASP A 369 9.97 -16.60 4.29
C ASP A 369 10.32 -18.07 4.14
N LYS A 370 11.55 -18.46 4.26
CA LYS A 370 12.12 -19.80 4.11
C LYS A 370 11.09 -20.95 3.99
N GLY A 371 10.83 -21.41 2.75
CA GLY A 371 9.97 -22.55 2.48
C GLY A 371 8.47 -22.36 2.68
N LYS A 372 7.99 -21.12 2.81
CA LYS A 372 6.55 -20.83 2.99
C LYS A 372 5.73 -21.08 1.71
N VAL A 373 6.31 -20.87 0.55
CA VAL A 373 5.66 -21.13 -0.74
C VAL A 373 6.27 -22.38 -1.35
N ALA A 374 5.45 -23.38 -1.64
CA ALA A 374 5.89 -24.60 -2.32
C ALA A 374 6.21 -24.31 -3.80
N LYS A 375 7.26 -24.94 -4.32
CA LYS A 375 7.54 -24.95 -5.76
C LYS A 375 6.75 -26.09 -6.40
N ASP A 376 5.46 -25.89 -6.63
CA ASP A 376 4.52 -26.94 -7.08
C ASP A 376 3.83 -26.64 -8.42
N GLY A 377 4.28 -25.58 -9.11
CA GLY A 377 3.80 -25.21 -10.45
C GLY A 377 2.40 -24.63 -10.50
N ARG A 378 1.75 -24.37 -9.36
CA ARG A 378 0.41 -23.78 -9.34
C ARG A 378 0.42 -22.35 -9.85
N ILE A 379 -0.65 -21.97 -10.56
CA ILE A 379 -0.88 -20.65 -11.09
C ILE A 379 -2.27 -20.18 -10.69
N CYS A 380 -2.32 -19.07 -9.91
CA CYS A 380 -3.55 -18.44 -9.49
C CYS A 380 -4.00 -17.32 -10.46
N LYS A 381 -5.22 -16.82 -10.24
CA LYS A 381 -5.69 -15.53 -10.74
C LYS A 381 -5.43 -14.45 -9.70
N THR A 382 -5.11 -13.24 -10.13
CA THR A 382 -4.92 -12.10 -9.20
C THR A 382 -6.14 -11.87 -8.33
N ASN A 383 -5.91 -11.50 -7.08
CA ASN A 383 -6.97 -11.19 -6.12
C ASN A 383 -6.50 -10.13 -5.13
N SER A 384 -7.33 -9.13 -4.91
CA SER A 384 -7.02 -7.97 -4.08
C SER A 384 -7.56 -8.06 -2.65
N TRP A 385 -8.31 -9.11 -2.30
CA TRP A 385 -9.15 -9.11 -1.12
C TRP A 385 -8.95 -10.33 -0.22
N PRO A 386 -9.03 -10.15 1.11
CA PRO A 386 -9.08 -11.26 2.07
C PRO A 386 -10.26 -12.23 1.83
N ASN A 387 -11.41 -11.69 1.47
CA ASN A 387 -12.59 -12.47 1.05
C ASN A 387 -12.91 -12.18 -0.42
N PRO A 388 -12.38 -12.97 -1.37
CA PRO A 388 -12.55 -12.70 -2.81
C PRO A 388 -13.96 -12.98 -3.34
N THR A 389 -14.73 -13.80 -2.63
CA THR A 389 -16.09 -14.22 -3.00
C THR A 389 -17.04 -14.00 -1.84
N PRO A 390 -17.48 -12.74 -1.60
CA PRO A 390 -18.32 -12.39 -0.47
C PRO A 390 -19.78 -12.84 -0.61
#